data_5d56ce384c70260e7f39d11231aa798b
#
_entry.id   5d56ce384c70260e7f39d11231aa798b
#
_cell.length_a   1.000
_cell.length_b   1.000
_cell.length_c   1.000
_cell.angle_alpha   90.00
_cell.angle_beta   90.00
_cell.angle_gamma   90.00
#
_symmetry.space_group_name_H-M   'P 1'
#
loop_
_entity.id
_entity.type
_entity.pdbx_description
1 polymer ?
#
loop_
_entity_poly.entity_id
_entity_poly.type
_entity_poly.pdbx_seq_one_letter_code
_entity_poly.pdbx_strand_id
1 'polypeptide(L)'
;MREIKREEKVFSKNKLTSDFHIEVERIQEGLSVFVYGVTSVRAFSKEEVHLRSGKSSVRVRGSELSISVYDGKAVEILGKVLGIDFV
;
A
#
# COMPACT_ATOMS: atom_id res chain seq x y z
N MET A 1 21.64 4.34 -10.95
CA MET A 1 20.95 4.12 -10.84
C MET A 1 20.50 3.88 -10.53
N ARG A 2 20.89 4.11 -10.53
CA ARG A 2 20.22 3.93 -10.19
C ARG A 2 19.70 3.90 -9.73
N GLU A 3 19.85 4.25 -9.66
CA GLU A 3 19.07 4.19 -9.13
C GLU A 3 18.30 4.30 -8.84
N ILE A 4 18.61 4.73 -8.87
CA ILE A 4 17.62 4.83 -8.51
C ILE A 4 17.13 4.82 -8.06
N LYS A 5 17.35 5.05 -8.11
CA LYS A 5 16.63 4.97 -7.59
C LYS A 5 16.23 4.93 -6.89
N ARG A 6 16.73 5.24 -6.82
CA ARG A 6 16.18 5.15 -6.04
C ARG A 6 15.89 5.42 -5.31
N GLU A 7 16.09 5.71 -5.30
CA GLU A 7 15.56 5.83 -4.62
C GLU A 7 14.99 5.88 -4.13
N GLU A 8 15.24 6.08 -4.14
CA GLU A 8 14.49 5.99 -3.64
C GLU A 8 14.02 5.77 -3.04
N LYS A 9 14.53 5.80 -2.95
CA LYS A 9 13.97 5.53 -2.27
C LYS A 9 13.60 5.65 -1.50
N VAL A 10 13.89 6.09 -1.46
CA VAL A 10 13.37 6.23 -0.70
C VAL A 10 12.93 6.13 0.00
N PHE A 11 13.06 6.27 0.21
CA PHE A 11 12.46 6.22 0.94
C PHE A 11 12.50 5.71 1.79
N SER A 12 12.87 5.63 1.78
CA SER A 12 12.83 5.19 2.62
C SER A 12 13.17 5.06 3.48
N LYS A 13 13.26 5.55 3.66
CA LYS A 13 13.53 5.45 4.53
C LYS A 13 13.05 5.58 5.63
N ASN A 14 12.64 5.90 5.76
CA ASN A 14 11.97 6.01 6.78
C ASN A 14 11.66 4.93 7.61
N LYS A 15 12.27 4.42 7.89
CA LYS A 15 12.13 3.20 8.52
C LYS A 15 11.75 3.26 9.94
N LEU A 16 12.07 4.30 10.54
CA LEU A 16 11.74 4.41 11.94
C LEU A 16 10.27 4.56 12.16
N THR A 17 9.58 4.94 11.14
CA THR A 17 8.18 5.25 11.34
C THR A 17 7.27 4.25 10.69
N SER A 18 7.80 3.46 9.83
CA SER A 18 6.91 2.65 9.01
C SER A 18 7.18 1.18 9.17
N ASP A 19 6.12 0.46 9.46
CA ASP A 19 6.14 -0.98 9.42
C ASP A 19 5.73 -1.48 8.05
N PHE A 20 5.45 -0.57 7.14
CA PHE A 20 4.99 -0.90 5.80
C PHE A 20 6.05 -0.60 4.76
N HIS A 21 6.08 -1.42 3.73
CA HIS A 21 6.79 -1.14 2.51
C HIS A 21 5.73 -1.10 1.42
N ILE A 22 5.67 -0.02 0.67
CA ILE A 22 4.59 0.17 -0.29
C ILE A 22 5.18 0.41 -1.66
N GLU A 23 4.67 -0.32 -2.65
CA GLU A 23 5.06 -0.15 -4.04
C GLU A 23 3.80 0.18 -4.84
N VAL A 24 3.92 1.17 -5.69
CA VAL A 24 2.80 1.63 -6.51
C VAL A 24 3.20 1.50 -7.96
N GLU A 25 2.33 0.89 -8.74
CA GLU A 25 2.57 0.70 -10.15
C GLU A 25 1.35 1.12 -10.93
N ARG A 26 1.58 1.80 -12.06
CA ARG A 26 0.47 2.16 -12.91
C ARG A 26 0.02 0.95 -13.71
N ILE A 27 -1.27 0.71 -13.75
CA ILE A 27 -1.85 -0.33 -14.57
C ILE A 27 -2.85 0.30 -15.52
N GLN A 28 -3.45 -0.51 -16.38
CA GLN A 28 -4.28 0.01 -17.45
C GLN A 28 -5.46 0.85 -16.97
N GLU A 29 -6.07 0.47 -15.87
CA GLU A 29 -7.26 1.14 -15.39
C GLU A 29 -7.10 1.66 -13.97
N GLY A 30 -5.92 2.16 -13.65
CA GLY A 30 -5.72 2.70 -12.32
C GLY A 30 -4.34 2.41 -11.80
N LEU A 31 -4.26 2.01 -10.56
CA LEU A 31 -2.99 1.71 -9.91
C LEU A 31 -3.06 0.34 -9.25
N SER A 32 -1.89 -0.26 -9.13
CA SER A 32 -1.68 -1.42 -8.28
C SER A 32 -0.83 -0.95 -7.11
N VAL A 33 -1.32 -1.15 -5.91
CA VAL A 33 -0.62 -0.76 -4.69
C VAL A 33 -0.32 -2.03 -3.91
N PHE A 34 0.96 -2.37 -3.81
CA PHE A 34 1.40 -3.49 -3.00
C PHE A 34 1.83 -2.96 -1.64
N VAL A 35 1.26 -3.53 -0.60
CA VAL A 35 1.59 -3.15 0.76
C VAL A 35 2.14 -4.37 1.46
N TYR A 36 3.38 -4.29 1.88
CA TYR A 36 4.08 -5.37 2.60
C TYR A 36 4.09 -5.09 4.07
N GLY A 37 4.08 -6.13 4.86
CA GLY A 37 4.14 -5.99 6.31
C GLY A 37 2.77 -5.92 6.97
N VAL A 38 1.72 -6.26 6.22
CA VAL A 38 0.37 -6.20 6.74
C VAL A 38 0.12 -7.36 7.68
N THR A 39 -0.43 -7.06 8.86
CA THR A 39 -0.82 -8.08 9.80
C THR A 39 -2.32 -8.31 9.81
N SER A 40 -3.10 -7.32 9.40
CA SER A 40 -4.54 -7.52 9.31
C SER A 40 -5.16 -6.51 8.35
N VAL A 41 -6.28 -6.91 7.78
CA VAL A 41 -7.13 -6.02 6.99
C VAL A 41 -8.27 -5.62 7.91
N ARG A 42 -8.34 -4.33 8.24
CA ARG A 42 -9.32 -3.86 9.20
C ARG A 42 -10.66 -3.55 8.58
N ALA A 43 -10.64 -3.05 7.37
CA ALA A 43 -11.87 -2.71 6.68
C ALA A 43 -11.60 -2.72 5.19
N PHE A 44 -12.61 -3.07 4.44
CA PHE A 44 -12.52 -3.09 2.99
C PHE A 44 -13.87 -2.75 2.39
N SER A 45 -13.83 -1.78 1.49
CA SER A 45 -14.97 -1.46 0.64
C SER A 45 -14.40 -1.10 -0.73
N LYS A 46 -15.27 -0.84 -1.68
CA LYS A 46 -14.79 -0.43 -3.01
C LYS A 46 -14.16 0.95 -3.00
N GLU A 47 -14.37 1.70 -1.93
CA GLU A 47 -13.84 3.06 -1.84
C GLU A 47 -12.70 3.19 -0.83
N GLU A 48 -12.51 2.22 0.02
CA GLU A 48 -11.52 2.36 1.06
C GLU A 48 -11.03 0.99 1.53
N VAL A 49 -9.70 0.89 1.69
CA VAL A 49 -9.09 -0.30 2.28
C VAL A 49 -8.24 0.17 3.45
N HIS A 50 -8.47 -0.41 4.62
CA HIS A 50 -7.76 -0.04 5.83
C HIS A 50 -6.93 -1.23 6.31
N LEU A 51 -5.62 -1.05 6.35
CA LEU A 51 -4.67 -2.10 6.67
C LEU A 51 -3.92 -1.74 7.93
N ARG A 52 -3.43 -2.77 8.61
CA ARG A 52 -2.70 -2.56 9.84
C ARG A 52 -1.46 -3.43 9.88
N SER A 53 -0.40 -2.89 10.48
CA SER A 53 0.82 -3.63 10.78
C SER A 53 1.29 -3.18 12.14
N GLY A 54 1.15 -4.06 13.14
CA GLY A 54 1.52 -3.69 14.49
C GLY A 54 0.76 -2.46 14.97
N LYS A 55 1.46 -1.37 15.22
CA LYS A 55 0.86 -0.13 15.68
C LYS A 55 0.54 0.83 14.54
N SER A 56 0.97 0.49 13.35
CA SER A 56 0.81 1.39 12.22
C SER A 56 -0.41 1.04 11.41
N SER A 57 -1.00 2.02 10.79
CA SER A 57 -2.15 1.83 9.92
C SER A 57 -1.95 2.61 8.64
N VAL A 58 -2.51 2.07 7.56
CA VAL A 58 -2.53 2.77 6.30
C VAL A 58 -3.91 2.63 5.71
N ARG A 59 -4.40 3.69 5.08
CA ARG A 59 -5.69 3.69 4.45
C ARG A 59 -5.52 4.07 3.00
N VAL A 60 -6.04 3.24 2.10
CA VAL A 60 -6.03 3.48 0.68
C VAL A 60 -7.43 3.87 0.26
N ARG A 61 -7.57 5.02 -0.38
CA ARG A 61 -8.86 5.56 -0.80
C ARG A 61 -8.94 5.61 -2.31
N GLY A 62 -10.11 5.36 -2.82
CA GLY A 62 -10.30 5.42 -4.26
C GLY A 62 -11.69 5.00 -4.67
N SER A 63 -11.79 4.40 -5.85
CA SER A 63 -13.04 3.85 -6.31
C SER A 63 -12.78 2.54 -7.04
N GLU A 64 -13.75 1.68 -6.98
CA GLU A 64 -13.68 0.38 -7.62
C GLU A 64 -12.45 -0.41 -7.18
N LEU A 65 -12.15 -0.33 -5.90
CA LEU A 65 -10.99 -1.02 -5.36
C LEU A 65 -11.27 -2.50 -5.20
N SER A 66 -10.27 -3.30 -5.48
CA SER A 66 -10.29 -4.72 -5.17
C SER A 66 -9.00 -5.08 -4.46
N ILE A 67 -9.01 -6.22 -3.81
CA ILE A 67 -7.93 -6.58 -2.93
C ILE A 67 -7.56 -8.04 -3.10
N SER A 68 -6.26 -8.31 -3.09
CA SER A 68 -5.72 -9.66 -3.07
C SER A 68 -4.74 -9.77 -1.92
N VAL A 69 -4.67 -10.94 -1.31
CA VAL A 69 -3.76 -11.16 -0.19
C VAL A 69 -2.73 -12.17 -0.61
N TYR A 70 -1.46 -11.82 -0.42
CA TYR A 70 -0.35 -12.69 -0.76
C TYR A 70 0.46 -13.02 0.48
N ASP A 71 0.75 -14.28 0.65
CA ASP A 71 1.66 -14.75 1.71
C ASP A 71 1.24 -14.32 3.11
N GLY A 72 -0.01 -13.95 3.28
CA GLY A 72 -0.47 -13.54 4.59
C GLY A 72 0.11 -12.24 5.12
N LYS A 73 1.06 -11.64 4.40
CA LYS A 73 1.69 -10.40 4.85
C LYS A 73 1.72 -9.33 3.78
N ALA A 74 1.44 -9.68 2.56
CA ALA A 74 1.43 -8.72 1.47
C ALA A 74 0.02 -8.64 0.91
N VAL A 75 -0.40 -7.43 0.62
CA VAL A 75 -1.74 -7.16 0.08
C VAL A 75 -1.57 -6.32 -1.16
N GLU A 76 -2.24 -6.70 -2.22
CA GLU A 76 -2.30 -5.87 -3.42
C GLU A 76 -3.68 -5.26 -3.53
N ILE A 77 -3.72 -3.95 -3.75
CA ILE A 77 -4.95 -3.22 -3.93
C ILE A 77 -4.96 -2.68 -5.36
N LEU A 78 -6.01 -2.97 -6.08
CA LEU A 78 -6.15 -2.58 -7.48
C LEU A 78 -7.34 -1.67 -7.61
N GLY A 79 -7.24 -0.67 -8.47
CA GLY A 79 -8.37 0.17 -8.78
C GLY A 79 -7.96 1.62 -9.01
N LYS A 80 -8.93 2.50 -8.92
CA LYS A 80 -8.71 3.91 -9.11
C LYS A 80 -8.34 4.52 -7.77
N VAL A 81 -7.06 4.44 -7.45
CA VAL A 81 -6.57 4.88 -6.15
C VAL A 81 -6.40 6.40 -6.18
N LEU A 82 -7.00 7.06 -5.21
CA LEU A 82 -6.95 8.51 -5.08
C LEU A 82 -5.94 8.97 -4.04
N GLY A 83 -5.71 8.17 -3.04
CA GLY A 83 -4.77 8.57 -2.01
C GLY A 83 -4.41 7.43 -1.09
N ILE A 84 -3.26 7.59 -0.43
CA ILE A 84 -2.77 6.65 0.55
C ILE A 84 -2.41 7.48 1.78
N ASP A 85 -3.04 7.15 2.90
CA ASP A 85 -2.85 7.91 4.13
C ASP A 85 -2.29 7.00 5.21
N PHE A 86 -1.31 7.50 5.92
CA PHE A 86 -0.79 6.82 7.11
C PHE A 86 -1.49 7.39 8.33
N VAL A 87 -2.12 6.54 9.08
CA VAL A 87 -2.93 6.97 10.22
C VAL A 87 -2.55 6.24 11.49
#